data_53a002780fb364ef21642bfacfa986cd
#
_entry.id   53a002780fb364ef21642bfacfa986cd
#
_cell.length_a   1.000
_cell.length_b   1.000
_cell.length_c   1.000
_cell.angle_alpha   90.00
_cell.angle_beta   90.00
_cell.angle_gamma   90.00
#
_symmetry.space_group_name_H-M   'P 1'
#
loop_
_entity.id
_entity.type
_entity.pdbx_description
1 polymer ?
#
loop_
_entity_poly.entity_id
_entity_poly.type
_entity_poly.pdbx_seq_one_letter_code
_entity_poly.pdbx_strand_id
1 'polypeptide(L)'
;MELGLKQHRMIHSKPSRYSLIRGAKGTGKTTAAIYRSLYLKNNYCLYDDDKVLILTSNEEDINSLRNKYIAAQEETKFEYLSIFSNEKIKPQVLTLESIIYKYFLKYEDRYKLKKEIIIENDKKNIMKDCILKVKDNYPKLRILKIDYTQFFIDEIKWIKSCNYLKADLYLQVNRTGRKCEKGQGPQRINKNSTARKAIYELMIMYNEKLNLKNFVDNEDVNIYALKMLQSVSMGKYTHIIIDKSDNLTKVQLEFINALYKQKSYSTMTFLIDIDGEYNANSWMVKGKRVNIRPLGEKVKSYIFKNNYEYQEKTTETHEDIIVNNFNVDDLENFQYCDIRHGRAYDFMRDYSRISDIIVNDEKGDYEYINEELVELPVYSDIAAGEPIQINSEIEGNFYIPKYWLKGVKNPFILKVKGDSMIGANIDDGDYVVMRQEQAANNKDIVAVDIGGNATLKRLSIGRDKILLMPENEKYKPIVIDSEDTYIIGTAIGIIKHKN
;
A
#
# COMPACT_ATOMS: atom_id res chain seq x y z
N MET A 1 7.28 20.18 16.44
CA MET A 1 7.36 18.69 16.35
C MET A 1 8.23 18.34 15.17
N GLU A 2 9.35 17.65 15.34
CA GLU A 2 10.22 17.29 14.23
C GLU A 2 9.58 16.20 13.38
N LEU A 3 9.31 16.51 12.13
CA LEU A 3 8.79 15.58 11.14
C LEU A 3 9.94 14.71 10.62
N GLY A 4 9.74 13.40 10.63
CA GLY A 4 10.73 12.49 10.05
C GLY A 4 10.86 12.67 8.53
N LEU A 5 12.00 12.27 7.96
CA LEU A 5 12.33 12.43 6.54
C LEU A 5 11.24 11.89 5.59
N LYS A 6 10.65 10.73 5.92
CA LYS A 6 9.55 10.13 5.13
C LYS A 6 8.26 10.94 5.19
N GLN A 7 7.96 11.52 6.35
CA GLN A 7 6.81 12.42 6.50
C GLN A 7 7.03 13.68 5.67
N HIS A 8 8.23 14.28 5.73
CA HIS A 8 8.61 15.46 4.95
C HIS A 8 8.46 15.22 3.44
N ARG A 9 8.98 14.10 2.94
CA ARG A 9 8.85 13.71 1.52
C ARG A 9 7.40 13.51 1.09
N MET A 10 6.60 12.87 1.93
CA MET A 10 5.17 12.69 1.65
C MET A 10 4.45 14.03 1.59
N ILE A 11 4.73 14.94 2.53
CA ILE A 11 4.12 16.27 2.60
C ILE A 11 4.41 17.08 1.34
N HIS A 12 5.65 17.09 0.86
CA HIS A 12 6.09 17.91 -0.29
C HIS A 12 5.97 17.20 -1.65
N SER A 13 5.53 15.94 -1.67
CA SER A 13 5.40 15.19 -2.92
C SER A 13 4.41 15.84 -3.90
N LYS A 14 4.66 15.73 -5.20
CA LYS A 14 3.70 16.17 -6.24
C LYS A 14 2.34 15.49 -6.04
N PRO A 15 1.23 16.20 -6.28
CA PRO A 15 -0.11 15.62 -6.18
C PRO A 15 -0.22 14.31 -6.96
N SER A 16 -0.81 13.31 -6.32
CA SER A 16 -1.20 12.04 -6.94
C SER A 16 -2.65 11.81 -6.63
N ARG A 17 -3.40 11.32 -7.61
CA ARG A 17 -4.84 11.07 -7.44
C ARG A 17 -5.13 10.28 -6.17
N TYR A 18 -4.38 9.23 -5.93
CA TYR A 18 -4.52 8.40 -4.72
C TYR A 18 -3.19 8.27 -4.00
N SER A 19 -3.23 8.45 -2.68
CA SER A 19 -2.11 8.23 -1.78
C SER A 19 -2.57 7.36 -0.61
N LEU A 20 -1.71 6.45 -0.17
CA LEU A 20 -1.97 5.52 0.92
C LEU A 20 -0.86 5.65 1.96
N ILE A 21 -1.21 6.05 3.18
CA ILE A 21 -0.28 6.15 4.29
C ILE A 21 -0.58 5.03 5.27
N ARG A 22 0.39 4.15 5.50
CA ARG A 22 0.27 3.00 6.40
C ARG A 22 1.24 3.14 7.56
N GLY A 23 0.85 2.67 8.73
CA GLY A 23 1.72 2.63 9.91
C GLY A 23 0.96 2.16 11.13
N ALA A 24 1.69 1.80 12.18
CA ALA A 24 1.11 1.50 13.49
C ALA A 24 0.50 2.76 14.13
N LYS A 25 -0.25 2.59 15.21
CA LYS A 25 -0.71 3.71 16.02
C LYS A 25 0.51 4.48 16.56
N GLY A 26 0.44 5.81 16.60
CA GLY A 26 1.55 6.65 17.10
C GLY A 26 2.64 6.99 16.08
N THR A 27 2.61 6.45 14.85
CA THR A 27 3.64 6.73 13.84
C THR A 27 3.51 8.08 13.12
N GLY A 28 2.66 8.99 13.61
CA GLY A 28 2.50 10.34 13.08
C GLY A 28 1.77 10.43 11.74
N LYS A 29 1.01 9.40 11.32
CA LYS A 29 0.20 9.40 10.08
C LYS A 29 -0.72 10.61 9.98
N THR A 30 -1.52 10.83 11.01
CA THR A 30 -2.48 11.94 11.09
C THR A 30 -1.79 13.30 11.07
N THR A 31 -0.69 13.44 11.80
CA THR A 31 0.12 14.66 11.82
C THR A 31 0.65 14.97 10.41
N ALA A 32 1.31 14.03 9.77
CA ALA A 32 1.84 14.21 8.42
C ALA A 32 0.73 14.52 7.39
N ALA A 33 -0.45 13.92 7.54
CA ALA A 33 -1.61 14.22 6.69
C ALA A 33 -2.14 15.65 6.88
N ILE A 34 -2.09 16.18 8.10
CA ILE A 34 -2.44 17.59 8.39
C ILE A 34 -1.46 18.54 7.71
N TYR A 35 -0.14 18.34 7.88
CA TYR A 35 0.87 19.14 7.19
C TYR A 35 0.73 19.03 5.65
N ARG A 36 0.44 17.82 5.14
CA ARG A 36 0.12 17.62 3.73
C ARG A 36 -1.09 18.44 3.28
N SER A 37 -2.15 18.53 4.12
CA SER A 37 -3.34 19.31 3.79
C SER A 37 -3.04 20.81 3.69
N LEU A 38 -2.17 21.32 4.57
CA LEU A 38 -1.68 22.70 4.54
C LEU A 38 -0.85 22.97 3.28
N TYR A 39 0.08 22.09 2.97
CA TYR A 39 0.89 22.19 1.76
C TYR A 39 0.04 22.18 0.49
N LEU A 40 -0.93 21.25 0.40
CA LEU A 40 -1.86 21.19 -0.73
C LEU A 40 -2.74 22.43 -0.83
N LYS A 41 -3.28 22.92 0.31
CA LYS A 41 -4.05 24.15 0.36
C LYS A 41 -3.28 25.33 -0.22
N ASN A 42 -2.03 25.50 0.20
CA ASN A 42 -1.24 26.68 -0.15
C ASN A 42 -0.61 26.62 -1.55
N ASN A 43 -0.42 25.43 -2.11
CA ASN A 43 0.29 25.26 -3.38
C ASN A 43 -0.60 24.71 -4.51
N TYR A 44 -1.73 24.07 -4.19
CA TYR A 44 -2.57 23.35 -5.17
C TYR A 44 -4.07 23.63 -5.06
N CYS A 45 -4.51 24.58 -4.23
CA CYS A 45 -5.85 25.16 -4.31
C CYS A 45 -5.79 26.44 -5.14
N LEU A 46 -5.83 26.27 -6.45
CA LEU A 46 -5.54 27.33 -7.44
C LEU A 46 -6.75 28.21 -7.75
N TYR A 47 -7.96 27.76 -7.40
CA TYR A 47 -9.22 28.42 -7.73
C TYR A 47 -10.10 28.55 -6.49
N ASP A 48 -10.99 29.53 -6.47
CA ASP A 48 -11.93 29.81 -5.35
C ASP A 48 -12.88 28.64 -5.06
N ASP A 49 -13.12 27.78 -6.03
CA ASP A 49 -13.95 26.59 -5.90
C ASP A 49 -13.21 25.35 -5.39
N ASP A 50 -11.91 25.46 -5.17
CA ASP A 50 -11.10 24.41 -4.56
C ASP A 50 -11.37 24.30 -3.06
N LYS A 51 -11.53 23.08 -2.59
CA LYS A 51 -11.85 22.79 -1.19
C LYS A 51 -11.06 21.59 -0.68
N VAL A 52 -10.68 21.69 0.58
CA VAL A 52 -9.99 20.60 1.31
C VAL A 52 -10.95 20.01 2.32
N LEU A 53 -11.08 18.68 2.35
CA LEU A 53 -11.87 17.93 3.31
C LEU A 53 -10.96 16.96 4.07
N ILE A 54 -11.07 16.97 5.39
CA ILE A 54 -10.45 15.98 6.28
C ILE A 54 -11.59 15.18 6.92
N LEU A 55 -11.63 13.89 6.66
CA LEU A 55 -12.61 12.96 7.22
C LEU A 55 -11.98 12.15 8.34
N THR A 56 -12.72 11.98 9.42
CA THR A 56 -12.39 11.06 10.51
C THR A 56 -13.56 10.14 10.84
N SER A 57 -13.32 9.09 11.64
CA SER A 57 -14.36 8.15 12.05
C SER A 57 -15.18 8.62 13.25
N ASN A 58 -14.60 9.45 14.16
CA ASN A 58 -15.22 9.80 15.45
C ASN A 58 -15.32 11.30 15.64
N GLU A 59 -16.34 11.76 16.34
CA GLU A 59 -16.52 13.18 16.67
C GLU A 59 -15.47 13.71 17.64
N GLU A 60 -14.99 12.89 18.57
CA GLU A 60 -13.91 13.23 19.50
C GLU A 60 -12.62 13.62 18.78
N ASP A 61 -12.33 12.97 17.65
CA ASP A 61 -11.15 13.26 16.83
C ASP A 61 -11.23 14.63 16.15
N ILE A 62 -12.44 15.18 15.90
CA ILE A 62 -12.62 16.45 15.18
C ILE A 62 -11.89 17.61 15.86
N ASN A 63 -12.07 17.76 17.18
CA ASN A 63 -11.46 18.84 17.94
C ASN A 63 -9.93 18.66 17.99
N SER A 64 -9.47 17.43 18.18
CA SER A 64 -8.04 17.10 18.14
C SER A 64 -7.42 17.45 16.79
N LEU A 65 -8.08 17.06 15.68
CA LEU A 65 -7.62 17.36 14.32
C LEU A 65 -7.61 18.86 14.02
N ARG A 66 -8.65 19.60 14.48
CA ARG A 66 -8.71 21.07 14.31
C ARG A 66 -7.59 21.77 15.07
N ASN A 67 -7.35 21.37 16.30
CA ASN A 67 -6.27 21.96 17.12
C ASN A 67 -4.89 21.67 16.50
N LYS A 68 -4.64 20.42 16.08
CA LYS A 68 -3.41 20.06 15.37
C LYS A 68 -3.26 20.82 14.05
N TYR A 69 -4.35 21.05 13.33
CA TYR A 69 -4.32 21.84 12.10
C TYR A 69 -3.94 23.30 12.37
N ILE A 70 -4.55 23.93 13.37
CA ILE A 70 -4.25 25.32 13.77
C ILE A 70 -2.78 25.43 14.20
N ALA A 71 -2.30 24.53 15.05
CA ALA A 71 -0.90 24.51 15.49
C ALA A 71 0.06 24.35 14.32
N ALA A 72 -0.20 23.40 13.43
CA ALA A 72 0.62 23.19 12.24
C ALA A 72 0.58 24.40 11.28
N GLN A 73 -0.55 25.09 11.18
CA GLN A 73 -0.68 26.30 10.36
C GLN A 73 0.20 27.44 10.89
N GLU A 74 0.23 27.64 12.21
CA GLU A 74 1.09 28.67 12.81
C GLU A 74 2.58 28.31 12.67
N GLU A 75 2.95 27.04 12.88
CA GLU A 75 4.33 26.54 12.74
C GLU A 75 4.86 26.69 11.32
N THR A 76 4.02 26.43 10.31
CA THR A 76 4.43 26.42 8.88
C THR A 76 4.04 27.70 8.13
N LYS A 77 3.63 28.75 8.84
CA LYS A 77 3.09 29.97 8.25
C LYS A 77 3.96 30.58 7.15
N PHE A 78 5.28 30.57 7.32
CA PHE A 78 6.21 31.12 6.35
C PHE A 78 6.79 30.08 5.39
N GLU A 79 6.78 28.81 5.75
CA GLU A 79 7.38 27.72 4.96
C GLU A 79 6.49 27.32 3.77
N TYR A 80 5.15 27.26 3.99
CA TYR A 80 4.22 26.80 2.96
C TYR A 80 3.49 27.91 2.21
N LEU A 81 3.75 29.17 2.51
CA LEU A 81 3.20 30.28 1.77
C LEU A 81 3.76 30.32 0.34
N SER A 82 2.90 30.45 -0.62
CA SER A 82 3.23 30.65 -2.03
C SER A 82 2.39 31.78 -2.61
N ILE A 83 2.72 32.22 -3.81
CA ILE A 83 1.92 33.21 -4.55
C ILE A 83 0.48 32.73 -4.84
N PHE A 84 0.25 31.42 -4.72
CA PHE A 84 -1.06 30.76 -4.89
C PHE A 84 -1.80 30.57 -3.58
N SER A 85 -1.23 30.96 -2.45
CA SER A 85 -1.87 30.78 -1.14
C SER A 85 -3.16 31.60 -1.04
N ASN A 86 -4.28 30.90 -0.79
CA ASN A 86 -5.57 31.51 -0.61
C ASN A 86 -6.03 31.37 0.85
N GLU A 87 -5.96 32.46 1.61
CA GLU A 87 -6.34 32.48 3.04
C GLU A 87 -7.85 32.21 3.26
N LYS A 88 -8.69 32.46 2.25
CA LYS A 88 -10.14 32.23 2.33
C LYS A 88 -10.48 30.72 2.39
N ILE A 89 -9.60 29.85 1.89
CA ILE A 89 -9.82 28.42 1.89
C ILE A 89 -9.49 27.84 3.25
N LYS A 90 -10.51 27.43 4.00
CA LYS A 90 -10.37 26.72 5.27
C LYS A 90 -10.73 25.26 5.06
N PRO A 91 -9.88 24.30 5.45
CA PRO A 91 -10.22 22.89 5.40
C PRO A 91 -11.44 22.58 6.27
N GLN A 92 -12.33 21.75 5.75
CA GLN A 92 -13.47 21.24 6.50
C GLN A 92 -13.06 19.93 7.18
N VAL A 93 -13.22 19.87 8.51
CA VAL A 93 -12.98 18.66 9.30
C VAL A 93 -14.33 18.13 9.74
N LEU A 94 -14.70 16.93 9.26
CA LEU A 94 -16.00 16.31 9.49
C LEU A 94 -15.81 14.81 9.78
N THR A 95 -16.80 14.20 10.45
CA THR A 95 -16.88 12.73 10.44
C THR A 95 -17.48 12.26 9.12
N LEU A 96 -17.09 11.05 8.69
CA LEU A 96 -17.70 10.42 7.52
C LEU A 96 -19.20 10.22 7.72
N GLU A 97 -19.60 9.85 8.94
CA GLU A 97 -20.99 9.63 9.30
C GLU A 97 -21.82 10.91 9.19
N SER A 98 -21.33 12.04 9.71
CA SER A 98 -22.04 13.32 9.65
C SER A 98 -22.27 13.83 8.22
N ILE A 99 -21.28 13.67 7.32
CA ILE A 99 -21.44 14.06 5.94
C ILE A 99 -22.40 13.13 5.18
N ILE A 100 -22.35 11.83 5.44
CA ILE A 100 -23.30 10.85 4.88
C ILE A 100 -24.71 11.18 5.34
N TYR A 101 -24.91 11.41 6.63
CA TYR A 101 -26.21 11.74 7.19
C TYR A 101 -26.79 13.04 6.60
N LYS A 102 -25.96 14.05 6.39
CA LYS A 102 -26.36 15.29 5.70
C LYS A 102 -26.90 15.03 4.28
N TYR A 103 -26.32 14.09 3.55
CA TYR A 103 -26.81 13.72 2.21
C TYR A 103 -28.05 12.83 2.26
N PHE A 104 -28.15 12.01 3.30
CA PHE A 104 -29.38 11.23 3.57
C PHE A 104 -30.57 12.16 3.83
N LEU A 105 -30.44 13.18 4.68
CA LEU A 105 -31.49 14.18 4.90
C LEU A 105 -31.90 14.90 3.60
N LYS A 106 -30.96 15.23 2.73
CA LYS A 106 -31.26 15.78 1.41
C LYS A 106 -32.01 14.79 0.50
N TYR A 107 -31.74 13.50 0.64
CA TYR A 107 -32.48 12.46 -0.05
C TYR A 107 -33.93 12.41 0.44
N GLU A 108 -34.14 12.44 1.75
CA GLU A 108 -35.48 12.48 2.35
C GLU A 108 -36.29 13.69 1.90
N ASP A 109 -35.68 14.89 1.95
CA ASP A 109 -36.33 16.12 1.48
C ASP A 109 -36.74 16.02 0.02
N ARG A 110 -35.85 15.54 -0.85
CA ARG A 110 -36.10 15.42 -2.29
C ARG A 110 -37.25 14.48 -2.62
N TYR A 111 -37.32 13.35 -1.90
CA TYR A 111 -38.32 12.31 -2.12
C TYR A 111 -39.50 12.39 -1.16
N LYS A 112 -39.56 13.44 -0.33
CA LYS A 112 -40.62 13.67 0.68
C LYS A 112 -40.81 12.47 1.60
N LEU A 113 -39.72 11.86 2.03
CA LEU A 113 -39.69 10.72 2.95
C LEU A 113 -39.40 11.21 4.37
N LYS A 114 -39.89 10.47 5.36
CA LYS A 114 -39.47 10.59 6.77
C LYS A 114 -39.22 9.18 7.26
N LYS A 115 -37.97 8.84 7.52
CA LYS A 115 -37.58 7.51 7.97
C LYS A 115 -36.83 7.61 9.29
N GLU A 116 -37.11 6.69 10.18
CA GLU A 116 -36.42 6.55 11.44
C GLU A 116 -35.37 5.44 11.36
N ILE A 117 -34.21 5.67 12.00
CA ILE A 117 -33.17 4.64 12.06
C ILE A 117 -33.66 3.55 13.02
N ILE A 118 -33.74 2.34 12.52
CA ILE A 118 -34.24 1.20 13.29
C ILE A 118 -33.28 0.82 14.43
N ILE A 119 -33.83 0.61 15.62
CA ILE A 119 -33.09 0.09 16.77
C ILE A 119 -32.87 -1.44 16.65
N GLU A 120 -31.84 -1.94 17.35
CA GLU A 120 -31.37 -3.32 17.21
C GLU A 120 -32.44 -4.37 17.58
N ASN A 121 -33.27 -4.10 18.60
CA ASN A 121 -34.34 -5.03 19.01
C ASN A 121 -35.43 -5.17 17.93
N ASP A 122 -35.86 -4.07 17.34
CA ASP A 122 -36.86 -4.09 16.27
C ASP A 122 -36.31 -4.74 15.00
N LYS A 123 -35.02 -4.50 14.69
CA LYS A 123 -34.33 -5.16 13.61
C LYS A 123 -34.38 -6.69 13.77
N LYS A 124 -34.06 -7.19 14.96
CA LYS A 124 -34.10 -8.62 15.27
C LYS A 124 -35.51 -9.19 15.16
N ASN A 125 -36.55 -8.48 15.64
CA ASN A 125 -37.92 -8.91 15.55
C ASN A 125 -38.42 -8.99 14.09
N ILE A 126 -38.15 -7.94 13.31
CA ILE A 126 -38.49 -7.93 11.87
C ILE A 126 -37.78 -9.07 11.14
N MET A 127 -36.53 -9.32 11.46
CA MET A 127 -35.75 -10.38 10.82
C MET A 127 -36.31 -11.77 11.14
N LYS A 128 -36.66 -12.03 12.39
CA LYS A 128 -37.29 -13.31 12.80
C LYS A 128 -38.57 -13.58 11.99
N ASP A 129 -39.45 -12.58 11.86
CA ASP A 129 -40.66 -12.70 11.06
C ASP A 129 -40.37 -12.93 9.57
N CYS A 130 -39.32 -12.32 9.02
CA CYS A 130 -38.91 -12.56 7.63
C CYS A 130 -38.40 -13.98 7.44
N ILE A 131 -37.60 -14.50 8.40
CA ILE A 131 -37.09 -15.87 8.36
C ILE A 131 -38.23 -16.89 8.29
N LEU A 132 -39.27 -16.71 9.13
CA LEU A 132 -40.41 -17.60 9.13
C LEU A 132 -41.12 -17.61 7.77
N LYS A 133 -41.41 -16.44 7.21
CA LYS A 133 -42.10 -16.33 5.90
C LYS A 133 -41.28 -16.90 4.74
N VAL A 134 -39.94 -16.59 4.69
CA VAL A 134 -39.08 -17.14 3.63
C VAL A 134 -38.93 -18.65 3.78
N LYS A 135 -38.99 -19.18 5.01
CA LYS A 135 -38.93 -20.62 5.24
C LYS A 135 -40.10 -21.38 4.59
N ASP A 136 -41.28 -20.77 4.46
CA ASP A 136 -42.43 -21.37 3.77
C ASP A 136 -42.10 -21.61 2.28
N ASN A 137 -41.34 -20.73 1.64
CA ASN A 137 -40.87 -20.89 0.26
C ASN A 137 -39.73 -21.91 0.12
N TYR A 138 -38.98 -22.15 1.21
CA TYR A 138 -37.82 -23.04 1.24
C TYR A 138 -37.85 -24.04 2.40
N PRO A 139 -38.88 -24.92 2.52
CA PRO A 139 -39.12 -25.76 3.69
C PRO A 139 -37.97 -26.74 4.00
N LYS A 140 -37.27 -27.19 2.97
CA LYS A 140 -36.14 -28.15 3.10
C LYS A 140 -34.78 -27.45 3.46
N LEU A 141 -34.73 -26.12 3.48
CA LEU A 141 -33.47 -25.38 3.66
C LEU A 141 -33.12 -25.25 5.16
N ARG A 142 -32.16 -26.02 5.62
CA ARG A 142 -31.77 -26.11 7.04
C ARG A 142 -31.17 -24.84 7.64
N ILE A 143 -30.72 -23.88 6.82
CA ILE A 143 -30.10 -22.63 7.33
C ILE A 143 -31.17 -21.65 7.84
N LEU A 144 -32.42 -21.71 7.38
CA LEU A 144 -33.49 -20.80 7.78
C LEU A 144 -34.01 -21.18 9.19
N LYS A 145 -33.22 -20.82 10.21
CA LYS A 145 -33.52 -21.01 11.62
C LYS A 145 -33.57 -19.66 12.32
N ILE A 146 -34.48 -19.51 13.26
CA ILE A 146 -34.59 -18.30 14.10
C ILE A 146 -33.30 -18.06 14.89
N ASP A 147 -32.62 -19.12 15.35
CA ASP A 147 -31.36 -19.04 16.07
C ASP A 147 -30.24 -18.35 15.25
N TYR A 148 -30.38 -18.32 13.92
CA TYR A 148 -29.45 -17.67 13.01
C TYR A 148 -29.82 -16.21 12.67
N THR A 149 -30.73 -15.59 13.45
CA THR A 149 -31.17 -14.21 13.21
C THR A 149 -30.01 -13.24 13.08
N GLN A 150 -29.02 -13.31 13.96
CA GLN A 150 -27.84 -12.43 13.92
C GLN A 150 -27.01 -12.67 12.65
N PHE A 151 -26.80 -13.92 12.27
CA PHE A 151 -26.13 -14.26 11.01
C PHE A 151 -26.79 -13.59 9.79
N PHE A 152 -28.13 -13.61 9.70
CA PHE A 152 -28.85 -13.00 8.58
C PHE A 152 -28.74 -11.48 8.59
N ILE A 153 -28.81 -10.86 9.78
CA ILE A 153 -28.59 -9.42 9.93
C ILE A 153 -27.18 -9.06 9.43
N ASP A 154 -26.14 -9.78 9.86
CA ASP A 154 -24.76 -9.52 9.47
C ASP A 154 -24.50 -9.81 7.98
N GLU A 155 -25.17 -10.80 7.41
CA GLU A 155 -25.06 -11.10 5.99
C GLU A 155 -25.73 -10.02 5.12
N ILE A 156 -26.92 -9.54 5.51
CA ILE A 156 -27.62 -8.44 4.83
C ILE A 156 -26.82 -7.15 4.96
N LYS A 157 -26.30 -6.88 6.15
CA LYS A 157 -25.38 -5.75 6.38
C LYS A 157 -24.20 -5.79 5.41
N TRP A 158 -23.58 -6.95 5.24
CA TRP A 158 -22.49 -7.12 4.28
C TRP A 158 -22.91 -6.89 2.83
N ILE A 159 -24.06 -7.46 2.41
CA ILE A 159 -24.62 -7.29 1.06
C ILE A 159 -24.78 -5.79 0.76
N LYS A 160 -25.40 -5.05 1.66
CA LYS A 160 -25.63 -3.61 1.54
C LYS A 160 -24.31 -2.82 1.57
N SER A 161 -23.43 -3.10 2.53
CA SER A 161 -22.12 -2.42 2.68
C SER A 161 -21.20 -2.61 1.47
N CYS A 162 -21.30 -3.74 0.77
CA CYS A 162 -20.55 -4.04 -0.45
C CYS A 162 -21.28 -3.64 -1.74
N ASN A 163 -22.48 -3.04 -1.65
CA ASN A 163 -23.31 -2.67 -2.79
C ASN A 163 -23.65 -3.86 -3.72
N TYR A 164 -23.89 -5.05 -3.12
CA TYR A 164 -24.34 -6.24 -3.86
C TYR A 164 -25.87 -6.32 -3.94
N LEU A 165 -26.51 -5.18 -4.25
CA LEU A 165 -27.97 -5.03 -4.24
C LEU A 165 -28.67 -5.78 -5.39
N LYS A 166 -27.96 -6.17 -6.43
CA LYS A 166 -28.49 -7.01 -7.52
C LYS A 166 -28.22 -8.49 -7.20
N ALA A 167 -29.21 -9.34 -7.48
CA ALA A 167 -29.12 -10.78 -7.21
C ALA A 167 -27.84 -11.41 -7.76
N ASP A 168 -27.54 -11.16 -9.04
CA ASP A 168 -26.38 -11.75 -9.71
C ASP A 168 -25.06 -11.41 -9.03
N LEU A 169 -24.92 -10.18 -8.52
CA LEU A 169 -23.72 -9.77 -7.80
C LEU A 169 -23.54 -10.57 -6.52
N TYR A 170 -24.61 -10.70 -5.71
CA TYR A 170 -24.53 -11.44 -4.46
C TYR A 170 -24.36 -12.94 -4.69
N LEU A 171 -25.08 -13.51 -5.65
CA LEU A 171 -25.06 -14.96 -5.90
C LEU A 171 -23.66 -15.44 -6.32
N GLN A 172 -22.90 -14.63 -7.06
CA GLN A 172 -21.63 -15.02 -7.63
C GLN A 172 -20.40 -14.59 -6.81
N VAL A 173 -20.53 -13.66 -5.85
CA VAL A 173 -19.40 -13.11 -5.11
C VAL A 173 -18.71 -14.15 -4.20
N ASN A 174 -17.42 -14.02 -3.99
CA ASN A 174 -16.68 -14.79 -2.99
C ASN A 174 -16.93 -14.20 -1.58
N ARG A 175 -17.35 -15.04 -0.64
CA ARG A 175 -17.53 -14.69 0.78
C ARG A 175 -16.22 -14.86 1.56
N THR A 176 -15.13 -14.27 1.06
CA THR A 176 -13.81 -14.40 1.68
C THR A 176 -13.79 -13.72 3.06
N GLY A 177 -13.25 -14.39 4.07
CA GLY A 177 -13.12 -13.86 5.43
C GLY A 177 -14.41 -13.91 6.28
N ARG A 178 -15.54 -14.35 5.71
CA ARG A 178 -16.82 -14.41 6.42
C ARG A 178 -17.04 -15.81 7.02
N LYS A 179 -16.66 -15.96 8.26
CA LYS A 179 -16.89 -17.16 9.06
C LYS A 179 -17.78 -16.79 10.24
N CYS A 180 -18.78 -17.59 10.53
CA CYS A 180 -19.57 -17.49 11.77
C CYS A 180 -18.89 -18.30 12.87
N GLU A 181 -19.14 -17.94 14.10
CA GLU A 181 -18.82 -18.81 15.22
C GLU A 181 -19.60 -20.12 15.10
N LYS A 182 -19.01 -21.19 15.64
CA LYS A 182 -19.63 -22.52 15.56
C LYS A 182 -21.00 -22.50 16.26
N GLY A 183 -22.04 -22.88 15.54
CA GLY A 183 -23.42 -22.88 16.04
C GLY A 183 -24.22 -21.59 15.80
N GLN A 184 -23.60 -20.47 15.42
CA GLN A 184 -24.30 -19.20 15.19
C GLN A 184 -24.69 -18.96 13.73
N GLY A 185 -24.32 -19.86 12.82
CA GLY A 185 -24.65 -19.76 11.40
C GLY A 185 -23.88 -20.77 10.54
N PRO A 186 -24.17 -20.80 9.23
CA PRO A 186 -23.50 -21.70 8.30
C PRO A 186 -22.05 -21.27 8.07
N GLN A 187 -21.11 -22.22 8.23
CA GLN A 187 -19.68 -21.97 8.01
C GLN A 187 -19.35 -21.69 6.54
N ARG A 188 -20.10 -22.26 5.62
CA ARG A 188 -19.91 -22.11 4.19
C ARG A 188 -21.24 -22.02 3.46
N ILE A 189 -21.32 -21.07 2.52
CA ILE A 189 -22.45 -20.94 1.59
C ILE A 189 -21.90 -20.86 0.17
N ASN A 190 -22.23 -21.85 -0.64
CA ASN A 190 -21.74 -21.96 -2.02
C ASN A 190 -22.33 -20.87 -2.92
N LYS A 191 -21.60 -20.49 -3.96
CA LYS A 191 -22.10 -19.60 -5.02
C LYS A 191 -23.33 -20.22 -5.70
N ASN A 192 -24.25 -19.38 -6.14
CA ASN A 192 -25.46 -19.74 -6.88
C ASN A 192 -26.34 -20.82 -6.18
N SER A 193 -26.11 -21.07 -4.89
CA SER A 193 -26.88 -22.04 -4.11
C SER A 193 -28.28 -21.54 -3.77
N THR A 194 -29.19 -22.49 -3.51
CA THR A 194 -30.53 -22.18 -2.98
C THR A 194 -30.44 -21.37 -1.69
N ALA A 195 -29.44 -21.61 -0.86
CA ALA A 195 -29.21 -20.83 0.36
C ALA A 195 -28.97 -19.35 0.07
N ARG A 196 -28.17 -19.00 -0.95
CA ARG A 196 -27.97 -17.60 -1.34
C ARG A 196 -29.24 -16.98 -1.92
N LYS A 197 -29.99 -17.71 -2.71
CA LYS A 197 -31.29 -17.24 -3.23
C LYS A 197 -32.25 -16.90 -2.09
N ALA A 198 -32.35 -17.78 -1.11
CA ALA A 198 -33.18 -17.56 0.07
C ALA A 198 -32.72 -16.36 0.92
N ILE A 199 -31.41 -16.17 1.10
CA ILE A 199 -30.87 -14.99 1.81
C ILE A 199 -31.18 -13.71 1.04
N TYR A 200 -31.06 -13.73 -0.29
CA TYR A 200 -31.39 -12.56 -1.11
C TYR A 200 -32.87 -12.22 -1.01
N GLU A 201 -33.75 -13.21 -1.08
CA GLU A 201 -35.22 -13.03 -0.88
C GLU A 201 -35.52 -12.51 0.53
N LEU A 202 -34.81 -13.02 1.54
CA LEU A 202 -34.92 -12.54 2.92
C LEU A 202 -34.52 -11.05 3.02
N MET A 203 -33.50 -10.62 2.32
CA MET A 203 -33.10 -9.21 2.27
C MET A 203 -34.19 -8.34 1.61
N ILE A 204 -34.77 -8.78 0.52
CA ILE A 204 -35.84 -8.04 -0.15
C ILE A 204 -37.03 -7.88 0.80
N MET A 205 -37.51 -8.98 1.41
CA MET A 205 -38.63 -8.97 2.36
C MET A 205 -38.34 -8.11 3.59
N TYR A 206 -37.10 -8.16 4.10
CA TYR A 206 -36.65 -7.29 5.20
C TYR A 206 -36.76 -5.81 4.83
N ASN A 207 -36.26 -5.43 3.64
CA ASN A 207 -36.32 -4.05 3.17
C ASN A 207 -37.76 -3.57 2.94
N GLU A 208 -38.63 -4.41 2.43
CA GLU A 208 -40.08 -4.12 2.28
C GLU A 208 -40.74 -3.85 3.65
N LYS A 209 -40.45 -4.68 4.65
CA LYS A 209 -40.98 -4.47 6.01
C LYS A 209 -40.40 -3.18 6.66
N LEU A 210 -39.12 -2.84 6.45
CA LEU A 210 -38.59 -1.58 6.90
C LEU A 210 -39.34 -0.41 6.25
N ASN A 211 -39.54 -0.46 4.93
CA ASN A 211 -40.24 0.59 4.20
C ASN A 211 -41.69 0.77 4.67
N LEU A 212 -42.43 -0.32 4.90
CA LEU A 212 -43.81 -0.27 5.39
C LEU A 212 -43.93 0.39 6.77
N LYS A 213 -42.88 0.27 7.60
CA LYS A 213 -42.84 0.87 8.94
C LYS A 213 -42.13 2.21 8.98
N ASN A 214 -41.75 2.79 7.85
CA ASN A 214 -40.91 3.99 7.72
C ASN A 214 -39.57 3.89 8.46
N PHE A 215 -39.02 2.69 8.56
CA PHE A 215 -37.67 2.48 9.11
C PHE A 215 -36.59 2.44 8.03
N VAL A 216 -35.37 2.68 8.44
CA VAL A 216 -34.15 2.57 7.64
C VAL A 216 -33.04 2.01 8.52
N ASP A 217 -32.17 1.15 8.00
CA ASP A 217 -30.94 0.75 8.68
C ASP A 217 -29.75 1.63 8.27
N ASN A 218 -28.64 1.59 9.02
CA ASN A 218 -27.46 2.41 8.77
C ASN A 218 -26.84 2.15 7.39
N GLU A 219 -26.95 0.95 6.86
CA GLU A 219 -26.46 0.60 5.55
C GLU A 219 -27.28 1.25 4.44
N ASP A 220 -28.61 1.32 4.63
CA ASP A 220 -29.51 2.02 3.70
C ASP A 220 -29.28 3.54 3.74
N VAL A 221 -28.96 4.13 4.91
CA VAL A 221 -28.56 5.54 5.03
C VAL A 221 -27.37 5.83 4.12
N ASN A 222 -26.32 4.96 4.16
CA ASN A 222 -25.16 5.10 3.27
C ASN A 222 -25.54 4.99 1.78
N ILE A 223 -26.44 4.05 1.43
CA ILE A 223 -26.89 3.83 0.04
C ILE A 223 -27.71 5.02 -0.45
N TYR A 224 -28.64 5.55 0.34
CA TYR A 224 -29.47 6.69 -0.04
C TYR A 224 -28.66 7.97 -0.15
N ALA A 225 -27.70 8.19 0.75
CA ALA A 225 -26.76 9.29 0.65
C ALA A 225 -25.91 9.23 -0.62
N LEU A 226 -25.41 8.05 -1.00
CA LEU A 226 -24.69 7.81 -2.24
C LEU A 226 -25.57 8.12 -3.46
N LYS A 227 -26.80 7.62 -3.50
CA LYS A 227 -27.77 7.89 -4.58
C LYS A 227 -28.05 9.38 -4.72
N MET A 228 -28.23 10.09 -3.59
CA MET A 228 -28.44 11.55 -3.60
C MET A 228 -27.23 12.28 -4.17
N LEU A 229 -26.04 11.91 -3.74
CA LEU A 229 -24.80 12.54 -4.20
C LEU A 229 -24.55 12.29 -5.69
N GLN A 230 -24.79 11.08 -6.18
CA GLN A 230 -24.67 10.73 -7.61
C GLN A 230 -25.68 11.47 -8.51
N SER A 231 -26.83 11.89 -7.96
CA SER A 231 -27.80 12.69 -8.70
C SER A 231 -27.41 14.17 -8.89
N VAL A 232 -26.37 14.62 -8.16
CA VAL A 232 -25.79 15.96 -8.24
C VAL A 232 -24.44 15.83 -8.95
N SER A 233 -24.35 16.24 -10.18
CA SER A 233 -23.29 15.91 -11.15
C SER A 233 -21.89 16.48 -10.88
N MET A 234 -21.58 17.03 -9.70
CA MET A 234 -20.26 17.63 -9.43
C MET A 234 -19.68 17.24 -8.09
N GLY A 235 -18.47 16.69 -8.10
CA GLY A 235 -17.61 16.54 -6.91
C GLY A 235 -17.34 17.89 -6.25
N LYS A 236 -17.20 17.91 -4.93
CA LYS A 236 -17.15 19.15 -4.14
C LYS A 236 -15.77 19.49 -3.61
N TYR A 237 -14.90 18.50 -3.44
CA TYR A 237 -13.62 18.66 -2.77
C TYR A 237 -12.47 18.28 -3.70
N THR A 238 -11.51 19.19 -3.81
CA THR A 238 -10.31 19.01 -4.63
C THR A 238 -9.31 18.08 -3.91
N HIS A 239 -9.18 18.25 -2.60
CA HIS A 239 -8.31 17.41 -1.78
C HIS A 239 -9.13 16.78 -0.65
N ILE A 240 -9.04 15.46 -0.53
CA ILE A 240 -9.73 14.69 0.53
C ILE A 240 -8.67 13.88 1.28
N ILE A 241 -8.66 13.99 2.60
CA ILE A 241 -7.85 13.18 3.51
C ILE A 241 -8.81 12.38 4.36
N ILE A 242 -8.59 11.06 4.46
CA ILE A 242 -9.43 10.15 5.21
C ILE A 242 -8.59 9.50 6.29
N ASP A 243 -8.78 9.94 7.53
CA ASP A 243 -8.14 9.32 8.70
C ASP A 243 -8.91 8.06 9.11
N LYS A 244 -8.21 7.05 9.63
CA LYS A 244 -8.78 5.77 10.05
C LYS A 244 -9.61 5.09 8.94
N SER A 245 -9.07 5.05 7.73
CA SER A 245 -9.78 4.56 6.54
C SER A 245 -9.84 3.02 6.43
N ASP A 246 -9.26 2.30 7.38
CA ASP A 246 -9.15 0.84 7.41
C ASP A 246 -10.51 0.12 7.41
N ASN A 247 -11.53 0.72 8.03
CA ASN A 247 -12.86 0.14 8.17
C ASN A 247 -13.89 0.61 7.13
N LEU A 248 -13.47 1.37 6.11
CA LEU A 248 -14.36 1.84 5.06
C LEU A 248 -15.03 0.68 4.33
N THR A 249 -16.37 0.75 4.22
CA THR A 249 -17.15 -0.15 3.36
C THR A 249 -17.05 0.29 1.90
N LYS A 250 -17.46 -0.57 0.98
CA LYS A 250 -17.48 -0.22 -0.45
C LYS A 250 -18.39 0.97 -0.75
N VAL A 251 -19.59 1.00 -0.16
CA VAL A 251 -20.55 2.10 -0.36
C VAL A 251 -19.99 3.43 0.16
N GLN A 252 -19.31 3.41 1.31
CA GLN A 252 -18.65 4.59 1.85
C GLN A 252 -17.50 5.07 0.95
N LEU A 253 -16.70 4.15 0.41
CA LEU A 253 -15.65 4.49 -0.55
C LEU A 253 -16.24 5.08 -1.84
N GLU A 254 -17.31 4.51 -2.38
CA GLU A 254 -18.04 5.05 -3.53
C GLU A 254 -18.62 6.44 -3.24
N PHE A 255 -19.12 6.68 -2.02
CA PHE A 255 -19.59 7.97 -1.57
C PHE A 255 -18.46 9.02 -1.51
N ILE A 256 -17.32 8.66 -0.93
CA ILE A 256 -16.14 9.54 -0.88
C ILE A 256 -15.64 9.87 -2.30
N ASN A 257 -15.61 8.87 -3.18
CA ASN A 257 -15.25 9.08 -4.59
C ASN A 257 -16.22 10.03 -5.33
N ALA A 258 -17.51 10.00 -4.98
CA ALA A 258 -18.50 10.92 -5.54
C ALA A 258 -18.38 12.34 -4.98
N LEU A 259 -17.79 12.53 -3.78
CA LEU A 259 -17.44 13.85 -3.25
C LEU A 259 -16.21 14.46 -3.93
N TYR A 260 -15.37 13.65 -4.53
CA TYR A 260 -14.09 14.05 -5.10
C TYR A 260 -14.27 14.79 -6.41
N LYS A 261 -13.70 16.01 -6.50
CA LYS A 261 -13.67 16.83 -7.70
C LYS A 261 -12.41 16.49 -8.51
N GLN A 262 -12.59 15.89 -9.66
CA GLN A 262 -11.47 15.44 -10.48
C GLN A 262 -10.85 16.61 -11.27
N LYS A 263 -9.69 17.07 -10.81
CA LYS A 263 -8.76 17.98 -11.50
C LYS A 263 -7.39 17.32 -11.62
N SER A 264 -6.49 17.80 -12.46
CA SER A 264 -5.14 17.22 -12.65
C SER A 264 -4.29 17.18 -11.38
N TYR A 265 -4.55 18.09 -10.44
CA TYR A 265 -3.86 18.23 -9.16
C TYR A 265 -4.68 17.76 -7.94
N SER A 266 -5.87 17.26 -8.14
CA SER A 266 -6.71 16.77 -7.04
C SER A 266 -6.13 15.51 -6.41
N THR A 267 -6.30 15.36 -5.09
CA THR A 267 -5.75 14.24 -4.32
C THR A 267 -6.76 13.62 -3.38
N MET A 268 -6.64 12.31 -3.18
CA MET A 268 -7.34 11.57 -2.15
C MET A 268 -6.33 10.73 -1.36
N THR A 269 -6.21 10.98 -0.07
CA THR A 269 -5.21 10.35 0.81
C THR A 269 -5.90 9.52 1.87
N PHE A 270 -5.56 8.24 1.94
CA PHE A 270 -6.09 7.28 2.91
C PHE A 270 -5.03 6.96 3.96
N LEU A 271 -5.42 7.04 5.24
CA LEU A 271 -4.59 6.65 6.37
C LEU A 271 -5.09 5.33 6.92
N ILE A 272 -4.21 4.32 6.95
CA ILE A 272 -4.54 2.97 7.41
C ILE A 272 -3.66 2.60 8.60
N ASP A 273 -4.29 2.12 9.65
CA ASP A 273 -3.62 1.51 10.79
C ASP A 273 -3.33 0.03 10.47
N ILE A 274 -2.05 -0.38 10.55
CA ILE A 274 -1.65 -1.76 10.22
C ILE A 274 -1.86 -2.73 11.38
N ASP A 275 -1.97 -2.21 12.61
CA ASP A 275 -2.16 -3.00 13.83
C ASP A 275 -3.62 -2.95 14.33
N GLY A 276 -4.51 -2.34 13.53
CA GLY A 276 -5.92 -2.17 13.88
C GLY A 276 -6.74 -3.46 13.78
N GLU A 277 -7.83 -3.51 14.54
CA GLU A 277 -8.89 -4.51 14.33
C GLU A 277 -9.76 -4.09 13.15
N TYR A 278 -9.86 -4.96 12.16
CA TYR A 278 -10.59 -4.65 10.93
C TYR A 278 -11.99 -5.25 10.96
N ASN A 279 -12.97 -4.43 10.60
CA ASN A 279 -14.35 -4.89 10.46
C ASN A 279 -14.47 -5.89 9.29
N ALA A 280 -15.24 -6.95 9.48
CA ALA A 280 -15.53 -7.95 8.45
C ALA A 280 -16.15 -7.37 7.15
N ASN A 281 -16.72 -6.17 7.21
CA ASN A 281 -17.28 -5.44 6.07
C ASN A 281 -16.30 -4.44 5.43
N SER A 282 -15.07 -4.31 5.96
CA SER A 282 -14.06 -3.46 5.39
C SER A 282 -13.78 -3.81 3.93
N TRP A 283 -13.67 -2.78 3.08
CA TRP A 283 -13.33 -2.94 1.68
C TRP A 283 -11.85 -2.66 1.40
N MET A 284 -11.25 -1.73 2.15
CA MET A 284 -9.84 -1.35 2.01
C MET A 284 -8.89 -2.37 2.61
N VAL A 285 -9.31 -3.08 3.67
CA VAL A 285 -8.48 -4.08 4.33
C VAL A 285 -9.23 -5.41 4.35
N LYS A 286 -8.57 -6.47 3.89
CA LYS A 286 -9.11 -7.85 3.92
C LYS A 286 -8.16 -8.76 4.68
N GLY A 287 -8.54 -9.12 5.90
CA GLY A 287 -7.65 -9.78 6.85
C GLY A 287 -6.51 -8.81 7.22
N LYS A 288 -5.26 -9.24 7.06
CA LYS A 288 -4.07 -8.39 7.31
C LYS A 288 -3.56 -7.67 6.05
N ARG A 289 -4.25 -7.77 4.92
CA ARG A 289 -3.79 -7.22 3.63
C ARG A 289 -4.61 -6.01 3.22
N VAL A 290 -3.93 -4.91 2.92
CA VAL A 290 -4.53 -3.72 2.33
C VAL A 290 -4.86 -4.00 0.87
N ASN A 291 -6.11 -3.75 0.48
CA ASN A 291 -6.60 -3.94 -0.87
C ASN A 291 -6.64 -2.59 -1.61
N ILE A 292 -5.62 -2.30 -2.40
CA ILE A 292 -5.52 -1.05 -3.18
C ILE A 292 -6.25 -1.11 -4.53
N ARG A 293 -6.69 -2.30 -4.98
CA ARG A 293 -7.39 -2.47 -6.27
C ARG A 293 -8.59 -1.54 -6.46
N PRO A 294 -9.39 -1.25 -5.43
CA PRO A 294 -10.52 -0.30 -5.58
C PRO A 294 -10.10 1.12 -5.92
N LEU A 295 -8.85 1.50 -5.67
CA LEU A 295 -8.32 2.85 -5.91
C LEU A 295 -7.74 3.01 -7.33
N GLY A 296 -7.49 1.93 -8.06
CA GLY A 296 -6.90 1.96 -9.41
C GLY A 296 -5.41 1.62 -9.43
N GLU A 297 -4.77 1.78 -10.62
CA GLU A 297 -3.40 1.28 -10.86
C GLU A 297 -2.29 2.21 -10.33
N LYS A 298 -2.56 3.51 -10.15
CA LYS A 298 -1.55 4.51 -9.73
C LYS A 298 -1.83 5.03 -8.33
N VAL A 299 -1.39 4.29 -7.32
CA VAL A 299 -1.48 4.69 -5.91
C VAL A 299 -0.08 4.90 -5.35
N LYS A 300 0.21 6.10 -4.84
CA LYS A 300 1.44 6.34 -4.07
C LYS A 300 1.26 5.79 -2.66
N SER A 301 2.17 4.93 -2.21
CA SER A 301 2.09 4.29 -0.89
C SER A 301 3.27 4.70 -0.02
N TYR A 302 2.98 5.08 1.23
CA TYR A 302 3.97 5.47 2.23
C TYR A 302 3.78 4.60 3.48
N ILE A 303 4.88 4.14 4.07
CA ILE A 303 4.86 3.34 5.30
C ILE A 303 5.63 4.09 6.39
N PHE A 304 4.95 4.41 7.49
CA PHE A 304 5.54 5.05 8.65
C PHE A 304 5.78 3.99 9.74
N LYS A 305 7.03 3.87 10.19
CA LYS A 305 7.45 2.83 11.16
C LYS A 305 7.82 3.40 12.54
N ASN A 306 8.22 4.69 12.61
CA ASN A 306 8.68 5.32 13.85
C ASN A 306 7.48 5.61 14.77
N ASN A 307 7.56 5.20 16.02
CA ASN A 307 6.52 5.45 17.01
C ASN A 307 6.88 6.66 17.87
N TYR A 308 6.21 7.79 17.66
CA TYR A 308 6.44 9.05 18.37
C TYR A 308 5.71 9.12 19.74
N GLU A 309 4.69 8.29 20.01
CA GLU A 309 4.00 8.27 21.31
C GLU A 309 4.89 7.75 22.46
N TYR A 310 5.89 6.93 22.13
CA TYR A 310 6.85 6.41 23.13
C TYR A 310 7.85 7.46 23.60
N GLN A 311 8.10 8.51 22.81
CA GLN A 311 9.03 9.59 23.16
C GLN A 311 8.41 10.64 24.10
N GLU A 312 7.10 10.85 24.09
CA GLU A 312 6.43 11.82 24.99
C GLU A 312 6.25 11.30 26.43
N LYS A 313 6.30 9.98 26.67
CA LYS A 313 6.16 9.39 28.00
C LYS A 313 7.45 9.24 28.80
N THR A 314 8.61 9.49 28.18
CA THR A 314 9.92 9.38 28.83
C THR A 314 10.52 10.72 29.30
N THR A 315 9.76 11.83 29.22
CA THR A 315 10.24 13.17 29.59
C THR A 315 9.98 13.58 31.03
N GLU A 316 9.59 12.66 31.92
CA GLU A 316 9.49 12.93 33.35
C GLU A 316 10.40 12.01 34.21
N THR A 317 11.70 11.99 33.93
CA THR A 317 12.72 11.76 34.98
C THR A 317 14.11 12.07 34.42
N HIS A 318 14.87 12.80 35.21
CA HIS A 318 16.21 13.31 34.97
C HIS A 318 17.20 12.32 34.36
N GLU A 319 18.03 12.90 33.46
CA GLU A 319 19.38 12.44 33.08
C GLU A 319 19.47 11.06 32.42
N ASP A 320 19.23 11.06 31.16
CA ASP A 320 20.00 10.47 30.07
C ASP A 320 19.19 10.64 28.78
N ILE A 321 19.33 11.81 28.19
CA ILE A 321 18.91 12.04 26.80
C ILE A 321 19.86 11.17 25.95
N ILE A 322 19.52 9.91 25.77
CA ILE A 322 19.91 9.24 24.54
C ILE A 322 19.02 9.88 23.47
N VAL A 323 19.51 10.96 22.92
CA VAL A 323 19.19 11.36 21.56
C VAL A 323 19.44 10.10 20.76
N ASN A 324 18.38 9.37 20.40
CA ASN A 324 18.44 8.50 19.24
C ASN A 324 18.62 9.46 18.06
N ASN A 325 19.85 9.96 17.93
CA ASN A 325 20.39 10.38 16.69
C ASN A 325 20.02 9.23 15.74
N PHE A 326 19.25 9.53 14.72
CA PHE A 326 19.39 8.81 13.48
C PHE A 326 20.90 8.76 13.25
N ASN A 327 21.49 7.60 13.50
CA ASN A 327 22.85 7.41 13.10
C ASN A 327 22.81 7.56 11.60
N VAL A 328 23.37 8.67 11.12
CA VAL A 328 23.68 8.86 9.71
C VAL A 328 24.54 7.68 9.24
N ASP A 329 25.18 6.99 10.19
CA ASP A 329 25.97 5.78 10.03
C ASP A 329 25.19 4.52 9.62
N ASP A 330 23.85 4.50 9.74
CA ASP A 330 23.00 3.38 9.26
C ASP A 330 22.53 3.55 7.80
N LEU A 331 22.85 4.67 7.15
CA LEU A 331 22.53 4.95 5.77
C LEU A 331 23.78 4.80 4.91
N GLU A 332 23.79 3.80 4.05
CA GLU A 332 24.85 3.65 3.07
C GLU A 332 24.40 4.11 1.69
N ASN A 333 25.24 4.90 1.05
CA ASN A 333 25.03 5.40 -0.30
C ASN A 333 25.64 4.44 -1.32
N PHE A 334 24.84 4.09 -2.30
CA PHE A 334 25.25 3.22 -3.40
C PHE A 334 24.95 3.84 -4.75
N GLN A 335 25.67 3.35 -5.77
CA GLN A 335 25.37 3.60 -7.16
C GLN A 335 25.20 2.27 -7.89
N TYR A 336 24.08 2.05 -8.53
CA TYR A 336 23.87 0.93 -9.46
C TYR A 336 24.18 1.38 -10.88
N CYS A 337 25.16 0.77 -11.49
CA CYS A 337 25.55 0.96 -12.89
C CYS A 337 25.00 -0.20 -13.73
N ASP A 338 23.97 0.03 -14.53
CA ASP A 338 23.43 -0.96 -15.47
C ASP A 338 24.34 -1.05 -16.69
N ILE A 339 25.09 -2.16 -16.79
CA ILE A 339 26.04 -2.41 -17.87
C ILE A 339 25.34 -2.56 -19.22
N ARG A 340 24.10 -3.12 -19.23
CA ARG A 340 23.35 -3.41 -20.47
C ARG A 340 22.84 -2.13 -21.15
N HIS A 341 22.49 -1.11 -20.37
CA HIS A 341 21.84 0.10 -20.88
C HIS A 341 22.70 1.36 -20.68
N GLY A 342 23.88 1.25 -20.06
CA GLY A 342 24.78 2.37 -19.79
C GLY A 342 24.16 3.44 -18.90
N ARG A 343 23.36 3.05 -17.92
CA ARG A 343 22.66 3.95 -16.99
C ARG A 343 23.21 3.78 -15.58
N ALA A 344 23.28 4.88 -14.84
CA ALA A 344 23.65 4.87 -13.43
C ALA A 344 22.49 5.41 -12.58
N TYR A 345 22.27 4.80 -11.43
CA TYR A 345 21.22 5.19 -10.48
C TYR A 345 21.85 5.30 -9.10
N ASP A 346 21.82 6.49 -8.52
CA ASP A 346 22.24 6.69 -7.15
C ASP A 346 21.12 6.32 -6.20
N PHE A 347 21.41 5.57 -5.15
CA PHE A 347 20.43 5.16 -4.17
C PHE A 347 21.02 5.03 -2.78
N MET A 348 20.17 5.13 -1.77
CA MET A 348 20.50 4.90 -0.37
C MET A 348 19.88 3.62 0.12
N ARG A 349 20.59 2.86 0.91
CA ARG A 349 20.08 1.70 1.64
C ARG A 349 20.05 2.02 3.13
N ASP A 350 18.90 1.80 3.74
CA ASP A 350 18.68 1.94 5.18
C ASP A 350 18.78 0.55 5.82
N TYR A 351 19.89 0.27 6.50
CA TYR A 351 20.10 -1.02 7.18
C TYR A 351 19.25 -1.20 8.43
N SER A 352 18.65 -0.15 8.98
CA SER A 352 17.65 -0.28 10.05
C SER A 352 16.36 -0.92 9.52
N ARG A 353 16.23 -1.09 8.19
CA ARG A 353 15.05 -1.57 7.49
C ARG A 353 15.42 -2.55 6.38
N ILE A 354 15.05 -3.79 6.57
CA ILE A 354 15.46 -4.92 5.70
C ILE A 354 15.02 -4.80 4.23
N SER A 355 14.24 -3.78 3.82
CA SER A 355 13.58 -3.84 2.52
C SER A 355 13.27 -2.54 1.80
N ASP A 356 13.74 -1.40 2.25
CA ASP A 356 13.43 -0.12 1.60
C ASP A 356 14.68 0.49 0.96
N ILE A 357 14.66 0.64 -0.36
CA ILE A 357 15.68 1.35 -1.13
C ILE A 357 15.12 2.67 -1.61
N ILE A 358 15.84 3.74 -1.37
CA ILE A 358 15.53 5.08 -1.85
C ILE A 358 16.45 5.37 -3.02
N VAL A 359 15.90 5.64 -4.18
CA VAL A 359 16.65 6.02 -5.37
C VAL A 359 16.51 7.52 -5.59
N ASN A 360 17.63 8.21 -5.68
CA ASN A 360 17.70 9.59 -6.11
C ASN A 360 17.87 9.60 -7.64
N ASP A 361 16.88 10.11 -8.37
CA ASP A 361 16.96 10.35 -9.80
C ASP A 361 16.83 11.85 -10.05
N GLU A 362 17.35 12.37 -11.15
CA GLU A 362 17.22 13.78 -11.58
C GLU A 362 15.75 14.27 -11.64
N LYS A 363 14.78 13.33 -11.64
CA LYS A 363 13.33 13.58 -11.61
C LYS A 363 12.70 13.59 -10.22
N GLY A 364 13.46 13.38 -9.16
CA GLY A 364 13.00 13.34 -7.77
C GLY A 364 13.26 11.98 -7.09
N ASP A 365 13.20 11.97 -5.78
CA ASP A 365 13.43 10.77 -4.97
C ASP A 365 12.29 9.78 -5.11
N TYR A 366 12.62 8.52 -5.36
CA TYR A 366 11.66 7.40 -5.38
C TYR A 366 11.97 6.45 -4.24
N GLU A 367 10.95 6.10 -3.46
CA GLU A 367 11.01 5.05 -2.44
C GLU A 367 10.34 3.79 -2.99
N TYR A 368 11.07 2.68 -3.01
CA TYR A 368 10.53 1.37 -3.43
C TYR A 368 10.00 0.62 -2.21
N ILE A 369 8.81 0.07 -2.35
CA ILE A 369 8.20 -0.81 -1.35
C ILE A 369 8.61 -2.26 -1.61
N ASN A 370 8.50 -3.13 -0.60
CA ASN A 370 8.89 -4.54 -0.68
C ASN A 370 8.30 -5.29 -1.89
N GLU A 371 7.11 -4.91 -2.36
CA GLU A 371 6.47 -5.53 -3.53
C GLU A 371 7.15 -5.17 -4.86
N GLU A 372 7.90 -4.06 -4.87
CA GLU A 372 8.64 -3.55 -6.03
C GLU A 372 10.12 -3.95 -6.00
N LEU A 373 10.59 -4.49 -4.87
CA LEU A 373 11.94 -4.98 -4.69
C LEU A 373 12.02 -6.49 -4.97
N VAL A 374 13.18 -6.93 -5.42
CA VAL A 374 13.57 -8.33 -5.47
C VAL A 374 14.74 -8.55 -4.53
N GLU A 375 14.64 -9.60 -3.77
CA GLU A 375 15.70 -10.07 -2.89
C GLU A 375 16.68 -10.93 -3.69
N LEU A 376 17.95 -10.53 -3.71
CA LEU A 376 19.03 -11.25 -4.39
C LEU A 376 20.01 -11.82 -3.38
N PRO A 377 20.35 -13.11 -3.48
CA PRO A 377 21.40 -13.70 -2.64
C PRO A 377 22.77 -13.10 -3.02
N VAL A 378 23.56 -12.80 -2.02
CA VAL A 378 24.95 -12.32 -2.16
C VAL A 378 25.91 -13.44 -1.84
N TYR A 379 26.78 -13.75 -2.78
CA TYR A 379 27.81 -14.76 -2.63
C TYR A 379 29.21 -14.10 -2.58
N SER A 380 30.03 -14.49 -1.61
CA SER A 380 31.43 -14.07 -1.51
C SER A 380 32.39 -15.04 -2.21
N ASP A 381 32.00 -16.30 -2.27
CA ASP A 381 32.71 -17.37 -2.97
C ASP A 381 31.68 -18.32 -3.59
N ILE A 382 31.89 -18.75 -4.81
CA ILE A 382 31.08 -19.79 -5.47
C ILE A 382 31.94 -21.06 -5.57
N ALA A 383 31.59 -22.07 -4.81
CA ALA A 383 32.24 -23.38 -4.92
C ALA A 383 31.87 -24.05 -6.25
N ALA A 384 32.87 -24.67 -6.85
CA ALA A 384 32.79 -25.26 -8.17
C ALA A 384 32.09 -26.62 -8.22
N GLY A 385 31.55 -26.92 -9.40
CA GLY A 385 31.26 -28.29 -9.84
C GLY A 385 29.81 -28.71 -9.94
N GLU A 386 28.83 -27.94 -9.47
CA GLU A 386 27.38 -28.18 -9.70
C GLU A 386 26.64 -26.88 -9.96
N PRO A 387 25.44 -26.93 -10.60
CA PRO A 387 24.59 -25.75 -10.70
C PRO A 387 24.42 -25.16 -9.29
N ILE A 388 24.48 -23.82 -9.14
CA ILE A 388 24.44 -23.12 -7.86
C ILE A 388 23.43 -23.82 -6.95
N GLN A 389 23.92 -24.80 -6.17
CA GLN A 389 23.15 -25.43 -5.12
C GLN A 389 23.19 -24.48 -3.93
N ILE A 390 22.10 -24.42 -3.21
CA ILE A 390 21.75 -23.58 -2.06
C ILE A 390 22.76 -23.67 -0.88
N ASN A 391 23.91 -24.32 -1.04
CA ASN A 391 24.92 -24.59 -0.01
C ASN A 391 26.21 -23.77 -0.11
N SER A 392 26.37 -22.85 -1.08
CA SER A 392 27.43 -21.83 -1.01
C SER A 392 27.03 -20.83 0.07
N GLU A 393 27.97 -20.49 0.94
CA GLU A 393 27.74 -19.56 2.05
C GLU A 393 27.16 -18.24 1.51
N ILE A 394 25.86 -18.02 1.75
CA ILE A 394 25.20 -16.76 1.44
C ILE A 394 25.64 -15.78 2.53
N GLU A 395 26.43 -14.77 2.18
CA GLU A 395 26.83 -13.73 3.12
C GLU A 395 25.63 -12.85 3.55
N GLY A 396 24.57 -12.81 2.75
CA GLY A 396 23.38 -12.03 3.02
C GLY A 396 22.51 -11.84 1.79
N ASN A 397 21.54 -10.97 1.91
CA ASN A 397 20.63 -10.65 0.83
C ASN A 397 20.70 -9.15 0.50
N PHE A 398 20.60 -8.80 -0.78
CA PHE A 398 20.57 -7.45 -1.26
C PHE A 398 19.26 -7.21 -2.01
N TYR A 399 18.54 -6.14 -1.64
CA TYR A 399 17.26 -5.79 -2.26
C TYR A 399 17.47 -4.72 -3.32
N ILE A 400 17.02 -4.98 -4.55
CA ILE A 400 17.06 -4.00 -5.65
C ILE A 400 15.72 -3.90 -6.36
N PRO A 401 15.40 -2.77 -7.01
CA PRO A 401 14.15 -2.61 -7.75
C PRO A 401 13.98 -3.64 -8.87
N LYS A 402 12.84 -4.31 -8.91
CA LYS A 402 12.52 -5.34 -9.93
C LYS A 402 12.68 -4.82 -11.36
N TYR A 403 12.39 -3.54 -11.59
CA TYR A 403 12.47 -2.98 -12.94
C TYR A 403 13.91 -2.88 -13.47
N TRP A 404 14.94 -2.80 -12.58
CA TRP A 404 16.35 -2.84 -12.99
C TRP A 404 16.73 -4.21 -13.57
N LEU A 405 16.01 -5.26 -13.15
CA LEU A 405 16.21 -6.64 -13.59
C LEU A 405 15.23 -7.10 -14.66
N LYS A 406 14.49 -6.18 -15.28
CA LYS A 406 13.47 -6.53 -16.26
C LYS A 406 14.02 -7.46 -17.36
N GLY A 407 13.42 -8.65 -17.49
CA GLY A 407 13.84 -9.67 -18.45
C GLY A 407 15.00 -10.57 -17.99
N VAL A 408 15.54 -10.38 -16.79
CA VAL A 408 16.61 -11.22 -16.24
C VAL A 408 16.01 -12.42 -15.51
N LYS A 409 16.52 -13.62 -15.84
CA LYS A 409 16.16 -14.86 -15.14
C LYS A 409 17.26 -15.22 -14.15
N ASN A 410 16.85 -15.68 -12.96
CA ASN A 410 17.72 -16.14 -11.88
C ASN A 410 18.91 -15.17 -11.58
N PRO A 411 18.65 -13.89 -11.25
CA PRO A 411 19.70 -12.96 -10.91
C PRO A 411 20.28 -13.29 -9.52
N PHE A 412 21.57 -13.04 -9.34
CA PHE A 412 22.28 -13.16 -8.08
C PHE A 412 23.39 -12.10 -8.00
N ILE A 413 24.02 -11.93 -6.85
CA ILE A 413 25.07 -10.96 -6.63
C ILE A 413 26.35 -11.67 -6.23
N LEU A 414 27.47 -11.20 -6.82
CA LEU A 414 28.83 -11.55 -6.39
C LEU A 414 29.49 -10.37 -5.71
N LYS A 415 30.02 -10.58 -4.52
CA LYS A 415 30.92 -9.63 -3.88
C LYS A 415 32.32 -9.78 -4.45
N VAL A 416 32.88 -8.71 -4.98
CA VAL A 416 34.20 -8.73 -5.63
C VAL A 416 35.29 -8.78 -4.59
N LYS A 417 36.28 -9.64 -4.84
CA LYS A 417 37.53 -9.70 -4.08
C LYS A 417 38.71 -9.47 -5.03
N GLY A 418 39.53 -8.48 -4.70
CA GLY A 418 40.74 -8.12 -5.45
C GLY A 418 40.50 -7.12 -6.57
N ASP A 419 41.60 -6.68 -7.22
CA ASP A 419 41.66 -5.57 -8.13
C ASP A 419 41.78 -5.96 -9.61
N SER A 420 41.53 -7.22 -9.97
CA SER A 420 41.75 -7.72 -11.32
C SER A 420 40.83 -7.12 -12.40
N MET A 421 39.76 -6.42 -12.01
CA MET A 421 38.76 -5.84 -12.90
C MET A 421 38.64 -4.30 -12.77
N ILE A 422 39.62 -3.64 -12.17
CA ILE A 422 39.65 -2.20 -11.91
C ILE A 422 39.49 -1.34 -13.18
N GLY A 423 40.08 -1.79 -14.31
CA GLY A 423 39.92 -1.13 -15.60
C GLY A 423 38.49 -1.21 -16.20
N ALA A 424 37.68 -2.11 -15.70
CA ALA A 424 36.23 -2.18 -15.99
C ALA A 424 35.40 -1.40 -14.96
N ASN A 425 36.04 -0.58 -14.12
CA ASN A 425 35.41 0.15 -13.04
C ASN A 425 34.68 -0.80 -12.03
N ILE A 426 35.34 -1.92 -11.70
CA ILE A 426 34.91 -2.89 -10.68
C ILE A 426 36.07 -2.98 -9.67
N ASP A 427 35.83 -2.47 -8.49
CA ASP A 427 36.80 -2.39 -7.40
C ASP A 427 36.60 -3.49 -6.35
N ASP A 428 37.62 -3.69 -5.51
CA ASP A 428 37.54 -4.58 -4.36
C ASP A 428 36.38 -4.13 -3.43
N GLY A 429 35.53 -5.09 -3.04
CA GLY A 429 34.35 -4.83 -2.21
C GLY A 429 33.08 -4.44 -2.97
N ASP A 430 33.14 -4.15 -4.27
CA ASP A 430 31.95 -3.91 -5.09
C ASP A 430 31.05 -5.15 -5.18
N TYR A 431 29.78 -4.93 -5.49
CA TYR A 431 28.80 -5.99 -5.75
C TYR A 431 28.47 -6.03 -7.25
N VAL A 432 28.64 -7.18 -7.89
CA VAL A 432 28.30 -7.38 -9.31
C VAL A 432 27.01 -8.17 -9.40
N VAL A 433 26.00 -7.58 -10.04
CA VAL A 433 24.72 -8.23 -10.31
C VAL A 433 24.91 -9.11 -11.54
N MET A 434 24.67 -10.40 -11.39
CA MET A 434 24.88 -11.45 -12.38
C MET A 434 23.55 -11.99 -12.88
N ARG A 435 23.49 -12.36 -14.16
CA ARG A 435 22.47 -13.22 -14.74
C ARG A 435 23.03 -14.61 -14.85
N GLN A 436 22.37 -15.58 -14.24
CA GLN A 436 22.79 -17.00 -14.31
C GLN A 436 22.56 -17.51 -15.75
N GLU A 437 23.65 -17.84 -16.43
CA GLU A 437 23.64 -18.46 -17.77
C GLU A 437 24.97 -19.15 -18.05
N GLN A 438 24.91 -20.18 -18.88
CA GLN A 438 26.09 -20.99 -19.25
C GLN A 438 26.75 -20.52 -20.57
N ALA A 439 26.17 -19.55 -21.26
CA ALA A 439 26.66 -18.98 -22.51
C ALA A 439 26.85 -17.47 -22.36
N ALA A 440 27.92 -16.93 -22.91
CA ALA A 440 28.20 -15.51 -22.91
C ALA A 440 28.73 -15.07 -24.27
N ASN A 441 28.61 -13.79 -24.59
CA ASN A 441 29.10 -13.19 -25.82
C ASN A 441 30.54 -12.68 -25.64
N ASN A 442 31.21 -12.50 -26.77
CA ASN A 442 32.51 -11.86 -26.76
C ASN A 442 32.44 -10.47 -26.16
N LYS A 443 33.37 -10.15 -25.26
CA LYS A 443 33.48 -8.93 -24.44
C LYS A 443 32.54 -8.83 -23.24
N ASP A 444 31.69 -9.82 -22.97
CA ASP A 444 30.94 -9.84 -21.73
C ASP A 444 31.87 -10.00 -20.52
N ILE A 445 31.48 -9.41 -19.39
CA ILE A 445 32.11 -9.69 -18.10
C ILE A 445 31.43 -10.91 -17.53
N VAL A 446 32.19 -11.95 -17.28
CA VAL A 446 31.66 -13.26 -16.87
C VAL A 446 32.24 -13.71 -15.54
N ALA A 447 31.43 -14.37 -14.74
CA ALA A 447 31.89 -15.18 -13.66
C ALA A 447 32.15 -16.61 -14.19
N VAL A 448 33.35 -17.09 -13.99
CA VAL A 448 33.80 -18.39 -14.49
C VAL A 448 34.36 -19.20 -13.36
N ASP A 449 33.98 -20.45 -13.30
CA ASP A 449 34.60 -21.45 -12.44
C ASP A 449 35.77 -22.09 -13.17
N ILE A 450 36.93 -22.11 -12.51
CA ILE A 450 38.15 -22.77 -13.00
C ILE A 450 38.65 -23.68 -11.89
N GLY A 451 38.38 -24.98 -12.05
CA GLY A 451 38.88 -26.01 -11.13
C GLY A 451 38.52 -25.74 -9.67
N GLY A 452 37.31 -25.26 -9.39
CA GLY A 452 36.84 -25.02 -8.04
C GLY A 452 36.94 -23.60 -7.53
N ASN A 453 37.41 -22.67 -8.33
CA ASN A 453 37.53 -21.25 -7.93
C ASN A 453 36.78 -20.33 -8.91
N ALA A 454 35.85 -19.57 -8.41
CA ALA A 454 35.15 -18.59 -9.22
C ALA A 454 36.01 -17.33 -9.43
N THR A 455 36.06 -16.83 -10.65
CA THR A 455 36.76 -15.62 -11.00
C THR A 455 35.92 -14.73 -11.93
N LEU A 456 36.02 -13.41 -11.78
CA LEU A 456 35.37 -12.44 -12.66
C LEU A 456 36.39 -11.93 -13.68
N LYS A 457 36.09 -12.05 -14.97
CA LYS A 457 36.96 -11.64 -16.09
C LYS A 457 36.15 -11.19 -17.28
N ARG A 458 36.79 -10.51 -18.22
CA ARG A 458 36.19 -10.22 -19.52
C ARG A 458 36.45 -11.36 -20.49
N LEU A 459 35.41 -11.88 -21.09
CA LEU A 459 35.49 -12.95 -22.08
C LEU A 459 36.01 -12.39 -23.43
N SER A 460 37.05 -13.02 -23.96
CA SER A 460 37.59 -12.73 -25.30
C SER A 460 37.56 -13.98 -26.14
N ILE A 461 36.70 -14.00 -27.14
CA ILE A 461 36.53 -15.12 -28.07
C ILE A 461 37.31 -14.80 -29.35
N GLY A 462 38.49 -15.40 -29.52
CA GLY A 462 39.31 -15.35 -30.73
C GLY A 462 39.01 -16.52 -31.66
N ARG A 463 39.69 -16.55 -32.81
CA ARG A 463 39.53 -17.65 -33.83
C ARG A 463 40.00 -18.99 -33.30
N ASP A 464 41.12 -19.00 -32.56
CA ASP A 464 41.78 -20.23 -32.14
C ASP A 464 41.79 -20.40 -30.59
N LYS A 465 41.42 -19.39 -29.84
CA LYS A 465 41.50 -19.43 -28.38
C LYS A 465 40.40 -18.61 -27.74
N ILE A 466 39.93 -19.09 -26.60
CA ILE A 466 39.05 -18.34 -25.71
C ILE A 466 39.90 -17.90 -24.51
N LEU A 467 39.87 -16.61 -24.18
CA LEU A 467 40.66 -16.02 -23.14
C LEU A 467 39.74 -15.32 -22.12
N LEU A 468 40.11 -15.44 -20.85
CA LEU A 468 39.57 -14.64 -19.78
C LEU A 468 40.55 -13.49 -19.49
N MET A 469 40.16 -12.30 -19.92
CA MET A 469 41.01 -11.10 -19.86
C MET A 469 40.75 -10.37 -18.51
N PRO A 470 41.82 -10.18 -17.72
CA PRO A 470 41.74 -9.22 -16.61
C PRO A 470 41.67 -7.79 -17.19
N GLU A 471 41.05 -6.90 -16.47
CA GLU A 471 40.97 -5.47 -16.72
C GLU A 471 41.98 -4.71 -15.79
N ASN A 472 43.14 -5.34 -15.56
CA ASN A 472 44.27 -4.77 -14.81
C ASN A 472 45.57 -5.39 -15.37
N GLU A 473 46.48 -4.52 -15.80
CA GLU A 473 47.77 -4.91 -16.42
C GLU A 473 48.69 -5.74 -15.51
N LYS A 474 48.43 -5.73 -14.19
CA LYS A 474 49.16 -6.56 -13.22
C LYS A 474 48.91 -8.07 -13.39
N TYR A 475 47.82 -8.42 -14.05
CA TYR A 475 47.37 -9.81 -14.19
C TYR A 475 47.51 -10.29 -15.63
N LYS A 476 47.80 -11.57 -15.81
CA LYS A 476 47.90 -12.18 -17.14
C LYS A 476 46.55 -12.77 -17.57
N PRO A 477 46.26 -12.76 -18.88
CA PRO A 477 45.11 -13.49 -19.42
C PRO A 477 45.16 -14.98 -19.09
N ILE A 478 44.01 -15.58 -18.85
CA ILE A 478 43.83 -17.01 -18.62
C ILE A 478 43.29 -17.63 -19.91
N VAL A 479 43.95 -18.66 -20.43
CA VAL A 479 43.48 -19.40 -21.62
C VAL A 479 42.48 -20.45 -21.11
N ILE A 480 41.31 -20.51 -21.73
CA ILE A 480 40.34 -21.60 -21.49
C ILE A 480 40.71 -22.75 -22.42
N ASP A 481 41.31 -23.78 -21.89
CA ASP A 481 41.74 -24.98 -22.62
C ASP A 481 41.36 -26.31 -21.92
N SER A 482 40.62 -26.24 -20.83
CA SER A 482 40.24 -27.39 -20.02
C SER A 482 38.74 -27.67 -20.00
N GLU A 483 38.34 -28.93 -19.94
CA GLU A 483 36.96 -29.38 -19.76
C GLU A 483 36.39 -28.97 -18.36
N ASP A 484 37.23 -28.48 -17.43
CA ASP A 484 36.87 -28.10 -16.07
C ASP A 484 36.58 -26.58 -15.91
N THR A 485 36.23 -25.88 -16.99
CA THR A 485 35.94 -24.45 -16.95
C THR A 485 34.49 -24.18 -17.34
N TYR A 486 33.70 -23.59 -16.43
CA TYR A 486 32.27 -23.37 -16.62
C TYR A 486 31.91 -21.91 -16.41
N ILE A 487 31.11 -21.34 -17.32
CA ILE A 487 30.52 -20.00 -17.13
C ILE A 487 29.37 -20.14 -16.13
N ILE A 488 29.44 -19.38 -15.03
CA ILE A 488 28.42 -19.33 -13.98
C ILE A 488 27.35 -18.31 -14.34
N GLY A 489 27.77 -17.18 -14.94
CA GLY A 489 26.84 -16.12 -15.34
C GLY A 489 27.54 -14.92 -15.95
N THR A 490 26.72 -13.99 -16.45
CA THR A 490 27.16 -12.75 -17.09
C THR A 490 26.79 -11.56 -16.23
N ALA A 491 27.70 -10.60 -16.08
CA ALA A 491 27.47 -9.36 -15.36
C ALA A 491 26.46 -8.47 -16.11
N ILE A 492 25.46 -7.99 -15.39
CA ILE A 492 24.42 -7.10 -15.92
C ILE A 492 24.42 -5.73 -15.25
N GLY A 493 25.05 -5.61 -14.09
CA GLY A 493 25.17 -4.35 -13.36
C GLY A 493 26.21 -4.42 -12.25
N ILE A 494 26.64 -3.27 -11.79
CA ILE A 494 27.60 -3.10 -10.71
C ILE A 494 26.96 -2.22 -9.65
N ILE A 495 27.05 -2.62 -8.39
CA ILE A 495 26.62 -1.81 -7.25
C ILE A 495 27.89 -1.38 -6.52
N LYS A 496 28.12 -0.09 -6.48
CA LYS A 496 29.25 0.54 -5.81
C LYS A 496 28.82 1.24 -4.55
N HIS A 497 29.65 1.13 -3.52
CA HIS A 497 29.51 1.97 -2.33
C HIS A 497 29.98 3.40 -2.68
N LYS A 498 29.17 4.40 -2.35
CA LYS A 498 29.52 5.81 -2.45
C LYS A 498 29.90 6.32 -1.06
N ASN A 499 31.15 6.64 -0.85
CA ASN A 499 31.62 7.33 0.35
C ASN A 499 31.11 8.76 0.42
#